data_9de76b1e0706ef6a45f84f6a45204dd0
#
_entry.id   9de76b1e0706ef6a45f84f6a45204dd0
#
_cell.length_a   1.000
_cell.length_b   1.000
_cell.length_c   1.000
_cell.angle_alpha   90.00
_cell.angle_beta   90.00
_cell.angle_gamma   90.00
#
_symmetry.space_group_name_H-M   'P 1'
#
loop_
_entity.id
_entity.type
_entity.pdbx_description
1 polymer ?
#
loop_
_entity_poly.entity_id
_entity_poly.type
_entity_poly.pdbx_seq_one_letter_code
_entity_poly.pdbx_strand_id
1 'polypeptide(L)'
;MVKPAEDELPCEQSHIWEHYLHLHMKPRTKPKYLASLVEWRRGRPFPWRILLFLAAYDVALVGSILYIPGPAGQGKNPFRQWLERKETWLLTFMGVVTFILATGLAFRVNIAHTRWWEGRTLWGSFINNTRDLARQALTYIPEPELAVKTALWTYIIANVLKHHLRGSSGRAALQQIREMESALVTEPELFAMEHADHKPMMAIKFTSEALHSSGLDPIMKAHLDGALRGIVNDLGGMERILRCPMPFGYTTHNRLMILLWCFALPLCLIEVVGVASIPVAFLVSYLIIGEEDVASEIENPFGVDANDLPLDQFTTTIRSNIFELLCFQGHKREGAGGGAGPQIRVPRRESALNLDNSGAAPLSPRGHTATPVRVEEHGVLDELRPDELM
;
A
#
# COMPACT_ATOMS: atom_id res chain seq x y z
N MET A 1 -20.41 -11.00 22.58
CA MET A 1 -19.85 -10.43 21.36
C MET A 1 -20.76 -9.27 20.95
N VAL A 2 -20.38 -8.06 21.32
CA VAL A 2 -21.10 -6.82 21.00
C VAL A 2 -20.65 -6.42 19.59
N LYS A 3 -21.60 -6.27 18.64
CA LYS A 3 -21.34 -5.69 17.33
C LYS A 3 -20.76 -4.27 17.51
N PRO A 4 -19.67 -3.91 16.85
CA PRO A 4 -19.27 -2.51 16.79
C PRO A 4 -20.31 -1.75 15.95
N ALA A 5 -20.61 -0.51 16.35
CA ALA A 5 -21.49 0.39 15.61
C ALA A 5 -20.92 0.62 14.20
N GLU A 6 -21.80 0.52 13.19
CA GLU A 6 -21.46 0.50 11.75
C GLU A 6 -21.06 1.87 11.16
N ASP A 7 -20.96 2.95 11.97
CA ASP A 7 -20.98 4.31 11.45
C ASP A 7 -19.65 5.07 11.40
N GLU A 8 -18.47 4.44 11.69
CA GLU A 8 -17.24 5.21 11.91
C GLU A 8 -15.96 4.67 11.27
N LEU A 9 -15.98 4.35 9.97
CA LEU A 9 -14.72 4.11 9.25
C LEU A 9 -14.67 4.90 7.94
N PRO A 10 -13.88 5.99 7.88
CA PRO A 10 -13.77 6.83 6.69
C PRO A 10 -12.77 6.32 5.66
N CYS A 11 -12.43 5.04 5.66
CA CYS A 11 -11.57 4.46 4.66
C CYS A 11 -12.31 3.34 3.92
N GLU A 12 -12.56 3.54 2.63
CA GLU A 12 -13.13 2.56 1.71
C GLU A 12 -12.38 1.21 1.78
N GLN A 13 -11.08 1.28 2.06
CA GLN A 13 -10.18 0.15 2.27
C GLN A 13 -10.56 -0.71 3.50
N SER A 14 -10.98 -0.10 4.61
CA SER A 14 -11.36 -0.86 5.82
C SER A 14 -12.63 -1.66 5.60
N HIS A 15 -13.61 -1.11 4.90
CA HIS A 15 -14.84 -1.81 4.51
C HIS A 15 -14.57 -3.00 3.59
N ILE A 16 -13.67 -2.85 2.63
CA ILE A 16 -13.29 -3.93 1.71
C ILE A 16 -12.62 -5.08 2.47
N TRP A 17 -11.69 -4.76 3.38
CA TRP A 17 -11.00 -5.79 4.18
C TRP A 17 -11.90 -6.46 5.21
N GLU A 18 -12.76 -5.74 5.90
CA GLU A 18 -13.74 -6.33 6.81
C GLU A 18 -14.71 -7.23 6.07
N HIS A 19 -15.18 -6.80 4.91
CA HIS A 19 -16.07 -7.58 4.07
C HIS A 19 -15.36 -8.83 3.52
N TYR A 20 -14.09 -8.70 3.07
CA TYR A 20 -13.27 -9.81 2.62
C TYR A 20 -13.02 -10.82 3.76
N LEU A 21 -12.64 -10.38 4.95
CA LEU A 21 -12.47 -11.23 6.12
C LEU A 21 -13.79 -11.89 6.53
N HIS A 22 -14.89 -11.16 6.51
CA HIS A 22 -16.21 -11.67 6.80
C HIS A 22 -16.66 -12.75 5.80
N LEU A 23 -16.35 -12.60 4.51
CA LEU A 23 -16.62 -13.62 3.48
C LEU A 23 -15.72 -14.86 3.64
N HIS A 24 -14.47 -14.70 4.10
CA HIS A 24 -13.51 -15.79 4.20
C HIS A 24 -13.56 -16.52 5.55
N MET A 25 -13.94 -15.83 6.62
CA MET A 25 -13.99 -16.36 7.99
C MET A 25 -15.34 -16.99 8.37
N LYS A 26 -16.44 -16.70 7.65
CA LYS A 26 -17.74 -17.35 7.89
C LYS A 26 -17.83 -18.72 7.21
N PRO A 27 -18.50 -19.71 7.85
CA PRO A 27 -18.73 -21.02 7.23
C PRO A 27 -19.50 -20.87 5.90
N ARG A 28 -19.08 -21.66 4.91
CA ARG A 28 -19.40 -21.58 3.48
C ARG A 28 -20.89 -21.80 3.18
N THR A 29 -21.69 -20.74 3.12
CA THR A 29 -23.13 -20.85 2.75
C THR A 29 -23.50 -20.12 1.46
N LYS A 30 -22.59 -19.40 0.77
CA LYS A 30 -22.90 -18.69 -0.49
C LYS A 30 -21.83 -18.91 -1.55
N PRO A 31 -22.19 -18.92 -2.85
CA PRO A 31 -21.24 -19.04 -3.95
C PRO A 31 -20.30 -17.82 -3.97
N LYS A 32 -19.10 -18.01 -3.48
CA LYS A 32 -18.07 -16.97 -3.29
C LYS A 32 -17.70 -16.23 -4.58
N TYR A 33 -17.79 -16.92 -5.73
CA TYR A 33 -17.40 -16.36 -7.02
C TYR A 33 -18.26 -15.20 -7.51
N LEU A 34 -19.57 -15.27 -7.31
CA LEU A 34 -20.48 -14.20 -7.76
C LEU A 34 -20.39 -12.95 -6.87
N ALA A 35 -20.13 -13.13 -5.58
CA ALA A 35 -19.94 -12.01 -4.67
C ALA A 35 -18.62 -11.27 -4.97
N SER A 36 -17.52 -12.00 -5.21
CA SER A 36 -16.24 -11.40 -5.55
C SER A 36 -16.25 -10.65 -6.89
N LEU A 37 -17.06 -11.11 -7.88
CA LEU A 37 -17.23 -10.40 -9.16
C LEU A 37 -17.93 -9.04 -9.00
N VAL A 38 -18.88 -8.94 -8.07
CA VAL A 38 -19.59 -7.68 -7.80
C VAL A 38 -18.67 -6.70 -7.03
N GLU A 39 -17.85 -7.21 -6.14
CA GLU A 39 -16.91 -6.41 -5.33
C GLU A 39 -15.69 -5.96 -6.11
N TRP A 40 -15.18 -6.79 -7.00
CA TRP A 40 -14.11 -6.45 -7.92
C TRP A 40 -14.37 -5.17 -8.73
N ARG A 41 -15.66 -4.88 -8.99
CA ARG A 41 -16.08 -3.66 -9.70
C ARG A 41 -16.03 -2.39 -8.82
N ARG A 42 -16.07 -2.50 -7.50
CA ARG A 42 -16.23 -1.35 -6.59
C ARG A 42 -14.94 -0.64 -6.22
N GLY A 43 -13.80 -1.30 -6.27
CA GLY A 43 -12.54 -0.79 -5.71
C GLY A 43 -11.47 -0.34 -6.72
N ARG A 44 -11.75 -0.36 -8.06
CA ARG A 44 -10.68 -0.10 -9.04
C ARG A 44 -11.04 0.91 -10.11
N PRO A 45 -10.19 1.90 -10.36
CA PRO A 45 -10.19 2.61 -11.64
C PRO A 45 -9.57 1.69 -12.72
N PHE A 46 -10.31 0.68 -13.17
CA PHE A 46 -9.90 -0.19 -14.27
C PHE A 46 -9.60 0.66 -15.52
N PRO A 47 -8.59 0.33 -16.35
CA PRO A 47 -8.13 1.16 -17.47
C PRO A 47 -9.10 1.12 -18.67
N TRP A 48 -10.38 1.46 -18.44
CA TRP A 48 -11.44 1.47 -19.46
C TRP A 48 -11.08 2.29 -20.69
N ARG A 49 -10.31 3.37 -20.52
CA ARG A 49 -9.89 4.22 -21.64
C ARG A 49 -9.06 3.45 -22.66
N ILE A 50 -8.13 2.61 -22.21
CA ILE A 50 -7.29 1.79 -23.09
C ILE A 50 -8.14 0.72 -23.75
N LEU A 51 -9.02 0.05 -23.01
CA LEU A 51 -9.90 -0.98 -23.57
C LEU A 51 -10.91 -0.43 -24.57
N LEU A 52 -11.51 0.72 -24.30
CA LEU A 52 -12.43 1.39 -25.24
C LEU A 52 -11.68 1.81 -26.52
N PHE A 53 -10.44 2.31 -26.38
CA PHE A 53 -9.59 2.62 -27.52
C PHE A 53 -9.26 1.38 -28.35
N LEU A 54 -8.87 0.28 -27.71
CA LEU A 54 -8.63 -1.00 -28.40
C LEU A 54 -9.89 -1.52 -29.07
N ALA A 55 -11.03 -1.48 -28.41
CA ALA A 55 -12.32 -1.91 -29.00
C ALA A 55 -12.69 -1.07 -30.23
N ALA A 56 -12.51 0.26 -30.16
CA ALA A 56 -12.75 1.15 -31.31
C ALA A 56 -11.78 0.84 -32.46
N TYR A 57 -10.52 0.58 -32.14
CA TYR A 57 -9.50 0.13 -33.12
C TYR A 57 -9.92 -1.20 -33.76
N ASP A 58 -10.31 -2.21 -32.99
CA ASP A 58 -10.73 -3.52 -33.46
C ASP A 58 -11.93 -3.40 -34.42
N VAL A 59 -12.95 -2.61 -34.05
CA VAL A 59 -14.11 -2.34 -34.90
C VAL A 59 -13.70 -1.66 -36.21
N ALA A 60 -12.87 -0.63 -36.14
CA ALA A 60 -12.40 0.08 -37.34
C ALA A 60 -11.54 -0.80 -38.24
N LEU A 61 -10.62 -1.57 -37.66
CA LEU A 61 -9.73 -2.46 -38.38
C LEU A 61 -10.49 -3.59 -39.07
N VAL A 62 -11.28 -4.35 -38.30
CA VAL A 62 -12.05 -5.50 -38.80
C VAL A 62 -13.10 -5.03 -39.81
N GLY A 63 -13.77 -3.91 -39.54
CA GLY A 63 -14.70 -3.28 -40.47
C GLY A 63 -14.03 -2.90 -41.78
N SER A 64 -12.86 -2.26 -41.74
CA SER A 64 -12.12 -1.89 -42.95
C SER A 64 -11.67 -3.10 -43.77
N ILE A 65 -11.23 -4.15 -43.14
CA ILE A 65 -10.74 -5.36 -43.83
C ILE A 65 -11.89 -6.15 -44.46
N LEU A 66 -13.02 -6.27 -43.76
CA LEU A 66 -14.13 -7.09 -44.22
C LEU A 66 -15.05 -6.38 -45.22
N TYR A 67 -15.32 -5.06 -45.03
CA TYR A 67 -16.37 -4.36 -45.77
C TYR A 67 -15.85 -3.39 -46.83
N ILE A 68 -14.56 -2.97 -46.81
CA ILE A 68 -14.01 -2.16 -47.91
C ILE A 68 -13.70 -3.07 -49.08
N PRO A 69 -14.39 -2.90 -50.25
CA PRO A 69 -14.10 -3.70 -51.41
C PRO A 69 -12.74 -3.41 -51.99
N GLY A 70 -12.15 -4.39 -52.66
CA GLY A 70 -10.94 -4.17 -53.46
C GLY A 70 -11.18 -3.29 -54.68
N PRO A 71 -10.14 -2.89 -55.42
CA PRO A 71 -10.24 -2.17 -56.66
C PRO A 71 -11.21 -2.83 -57.62
N ALA A 72 -11.91 -2.06 -58.45
CA ALA A 72 -12.95 -2.53 -59.35
C ALA A 72 -12.51 -3.77 -60.14
N GLY A 73 -13.22 -4.89 -59.92
CA GLY A 73 -12.97 -6.19 -60.62
C GLY A 73 -12.18 -7.24 -59.81
N GLN A 74 -11.62 -6.93 -58.64
CA GLN A 74 -10.78 -7.88 -57.85
C GLN A 74 -11.47 -8.52 -56.63
N GLY A 75 -12.77 -8.26 -56.37
CA GLY A 75 -13.53 -8.88 -55.27
C GLY A 75 -13.05 -8.50 -53.87
N LYS A 76 -12.15 -9.25 -53.27
CA LYS A 76 -11.61 -8.99 -51.90
C LYS A 76 -10.49 -7.96 -51.93
N ASN A 77 -10.40 -7.16 -50.81
CA ASN A 77 -9.29 -6.23 -50.58
C ASN A 77 -7.92 -6.94 -50.69
N PRO A 78 -6.92 -6.36 -51.36
CA PRO A 78 -5.57 -6.95 -51.48
C PRO A 78 -4.91 -7.27 -50.16
N PHE A 79 -5.14 -6.45 -49.13
CA PHE A 79 -4.63 -6.68 -47.78
C PHE A 79 -5.26 -7.93 -47.14
N ARG A 80 -6.57 -8.10 -47.31
CA ARG A 80 -7.26 -9.31 -46.86
C ARG A 80 -6.74 -10.58 -47.57
N GLN A 81 -6.52 -10.53 -48.89
CA GLN A 81 -5.93 -11.64 -49.61
C GLN A 81 -4.50 -11.97 -49.14
N TRP A 82 -3.75 -10.96 -48.72
CA TRP A 82 -2.42 -11.15 -48.14
C TRP A 82 -2.53 -11.84 -46.77
N LEU A 83 -3.46 -11.40 -45.87
CA LEU A 83 -3.74 -12.03 -44.58
C LEU A 83 -4.11 -13.52 -44.76
N GLU A 84 -5.04 -13.85 -45.64
CA GLU A 84 -5.45 -15.24 -45.94
C GLU A 84 -4.24 -16.09 -46.34
N ARG A 85 -3.34 -15.57 -47.17
CA ARG A 85 -2.11 -16.29 -47.57
C ARG A 85 -1.10 -16.47 -46.45
N LYS A 86 -1.10 -15.61 -45.45
CA LYS A 86 -0.13 -15.59 -44.34
C LYS A 86 -0.72 -16.05 -42.99
N GLU A 87 -1.96 -16.47 -42.96
CA GLU A 87 -2.69 -16.86 -41.76
C GLU A 87 -1.88 -17.83 -40.86
N THR A 88 -1.45 -18.96 -41.40
CA THR A 88 -0.69 -19.97 -40.64
C THR A 88 0.61 -19.40 -40.05
N TRP A 89 1.32 -18.59 -40.82
CA TRP A 89 2.54 -17.94 -40.35
C TRP A 89 2.25 -16.92 -39.23
N LEU A 90 1.22 -16.11 -39.41
CA LEU A 90 0.79 -15.12 -38.40
C LEU A 90 0.37 -15.78 -37.09
N LEU A 91 -0.45 -16.83 -37.15
CA LEU A 91 -0.87 -17.60 -35.98
C LEU A 91 0.31 -18.25 -35.26
N THR A 92 1.25 -18.86 -36.05
CA THR A 92 2.46 -19.46 -35.45
C THR A 92 3.35 -18.42 -34.79
N PHE A 93 3.57 -17.28 -35.43
CA PHE A 93 4.35 -16.17 -34.88
C PHE A 93 3.70 -15.62 -33.61
N MET A 94 2.38 -15.36 -33.65
CA MET A 94 1.61 -14.93 -32.47
C MET A 94 1.66 -15.94 -31.32
N GLY A 95 1.64 -17.23 -31.62
CA GLY A 95 1.81 -18.28 -30.61
C GLY A 95 3.14 -18.17 -29.87
N VAL A 96 4.25 -17.94 -30.58
CA VAL A 96 5.56 -17.74 -29.96
C VAL A 96 5.59 -16.46 -29.13
N VAL A 97 5.06 -15.34 -29.65
CA VAL A 97 4.98 -14.07 -28.93
C VAL A 97 4.10 -14.20 -27.69
N THR A 98 2.98 -14.91 -27.79
CA THR A 98 2.08 -15.18 -26.65
C THR A 98 2.79 -15.94 -25.53
N PHE A 99 3.62 -16.94 -25.88
CA PHE A 99 4.41 -17.67 -24.87
C PHE A 99 5.38 -16.75 -24.12
N ILE A 100 6.09 -15.87 -24.85
CA ILE A 100 7.02 -14.90 -24.26
C ILE A 100 6.25 -13.91 -23.38
N LEU A 101 5.13 -13.38 -23.85
CA LEU A 101 4.27 -12.46 -23.12
C LEU A 101 3.72 -13.09 -21.83
N ALA A 102 3.16 -14.30 -21.94
CA ALA A 102 2.59 -15.01 -20.78
C ALA A 102 3.66 -15.26 -19.71
N THR A 103 4.87 -15.65 -20.13
CA THR A 103 5.99 -15.85 -19.22
C THR A 103 6.40 -14.54 -18.54
N GLY A 104 6.55 -13.45 -19.31
CA GLY A 104 6.89 -12.12 -18.78
C GLY A 104 5.84 -11.60 -17.79
N LEU A 105 4.55 -11.76 -18.12
CA LEU A 105 3.45 -11.36 -17.25
C LEU A 105 3.39 -12.20 -15.97
N ALA A 106 3.58 -13.52 -16.06
CA ALA A 106 3.62 -14.39 -14.88
C ALA A 106 4.75 -13.99 -13.91
N PHE A 107 5.95 -13.67 -14.41
CA PHE A 107 7.04 -13.13 -13.60
C PHE A 107 6.68 -11.77 -12.99
N ARG A 108 6.05 -10.89 -13.75
CA ARG A 108 5.61 -9.57 -13.28
C ARG A 108 4.65 -9.68 -12.08
N VAL A 109 3.61 -10.50 -12.22
CA VAL A 109 2.62 -10.75 -11.16
C VAL A 109 3.27 -11.39 -9.93
N ASN A 110 4.14 -12.39 -10.14
CA ASN A 110 4.81 -13.09 -9.05
C ASN A 110 5.72 -12.16 -8.23
N ILE A 111 6.49 -11.30 -8.89
CA ILE A 111 7.36 -10.34 -8.20
C ILE A 111 6.52 -9.33 -7.40
N ALA A 112 5.44 -8.80 -7.98
CA ALA A 112 4.55 -7.88 -7.31
C ALA A 112 3.89 -8.54 -6.08
N HIS A 113 3.38 -9.77 -6.21
CA HIS A 113 2.84 -10.55 -5.11
C HIS A 113 3.88 -10.83 -4.01
N THR A 114 5.12 -11.15 -4.37
CA THR A 114 6.20 -11.40 -3.40
C THR A 114 6.49 -10.15 -2.57
N ARG A 115 6.51 -8.96 -3.19
CA ARG A 115 6.68 -7.67 -2.50
C ARG A 115 5.54 -7.40 -1.52
N TRP A 116 4.30 -7.62 -1.97
CA TRP A 116 3.12 -7.47 -1.14
C TRP A 116 3.15 -8.41 0.07
N TRP A 117 3.51 -9.67 -0.15
CA TRP A 117 3.63 -10.68 0.90
C TRP A 117 4.76 -10.37 1.89
N GLU A 118 5.91 -9.92 1.40
CA GLU A 118 7.01 -9.45 2.25
C GLU A 118 6.56 -8.27 3.13
N GLY A 119 5.88 -7.28 2.56
CA GLY A 119 5.31 -6.16 3.31
C GLY A 119 4.34 -6.61 4.41
N ARG A 120 3.47 -7.58 4.10
CA ARG A 120 2.54 -8.18 5.07
C ARG A 120 3.29 -8.91 6.19
N THR A 121 4.34 -9.63 5.86
CA THR A 121 5.15 -10.38 6.84
C THR A 121 5.89 -9.43 7.77
N LEU A 122 6.51 -8.38 7.23
CA LEU A 122 7.20 -7.35 8.01
C LEU A 122 6.25 -6.63 8.97
N TRP A 123 5.05 -6.25 8.52
CA TRP A 123 4.03 -5.69 9.41
C TRP A 123 3.58 -6.67 10.49
N GLY A 124 3.48 -7.95 10.17
CA GLY A 124 3.18 -8.99 11.17
C GLY A 124 4.25 -9.09 12.26
N SER A 125 5.53 -9.09 11.87
CA SER A 125 6.67 -9.05 12.78
C SER A 125 6.69 -7.77 13.61
N PHE A 126 6.49 -6.62 12.97
CA PHE A 126 6.43 -5.33 13.62
C PHE A 126 5.33 -5.25 14.70
N ILE A 127 4.12 -5.74 14.41
CA ILE A 127 3.03 -5.83 15.40
C ILE A 127 3.44 -6.70 16.60
N ASN A 128 4.12 -7.80 16.37
CA ASN A 128 4.57 -8.68 17.45
C ASN A 128 5.67 -8.01 18.29
N ASN A 129 6.67 -7.42 17.65
CA ASN A 129 7.79 -6.75 18.33
C ASN A 129 7.30 -5.53 19.15
N THR A 130 6.37 -4.74 18.62
CA THR A 130 5.79 -3.58 19.33
C THR A 130 5.01 -4.02 20.56
N ARG A 131 4.17 -5.05 20.45
CA ARG A 131 3.41 -5.58 21.60
C ARG A 131 4.31 -6.22 22.64
N ASP A 132 5.34 -6.92 22.21
CA ASP A 132 6.28 -7.58 23.13
C ASP A 132 7.13 -6.54 23.87
N LEU A 133 7.61 -5.51 23.20
CA LEU A 133 8.33 -4.41 23.85
C LEU A 133 7.45 -3.68 24.87
N ALA A 134 6.21 -3.37 24.53
CA ALA A 134 5.27 -2.74 25.47
C ALA A 134 4.99 -3.64 26.69
N ARG A 135 4.75 -4.93 26.48
CA ARG A 135 4.58 -5.93 27.57
C ARG A 135 5.81 -5.98 28.47
N GLN A 136 7.01 -6.06 27.90
CA GLN A 136 8.26 -6.11 28.64
C GLN A 136 8.49 -4.82 29.43
N ALA A 137 8.29 -3.65 28.82
CA ALA A 137 8.43 -2.35 29.48
C ALA A 137 7.53 -2.26 30.72
N LEU A 138 6.26 -2.62 30.58
CA LEU A 138 5.29 -2.59 31.67
C LEU A 138 5.55 -3.65 32.75
N THR A 139 6.28 -4.71 32.44
CA THR A 139 6.59 -5.79 33.39
C THR A 139 7.88 -5.53 34.16
N TYR A 140 8.92 -5.05 33.48
CA TYR A 140 10.27 -5.04 34.03
C TYR A 140 10.76 -3.67 34.48
N ILE A 141 10.23 -2.55 33.90
CA ILE A 141 10.65 -1.22 34.30
C ILE A 141 10.03 -0.89 35.68
N PRO A 142 10.87 -0.63 36.69
CA PRO A 142 10.39 -0.39 38.07
C PRO A 142 9.59 0.91 38.20
N GLU A 143 10.02 1.96 37.47
CA GLU A 143 9.40 3.26 37.50
C GLU A 143 8.14 3.28 36.60
N PRO A 144 6.97 3.52 37.20
CA PRO A 144 5.71 3.38 36.48
C PRO A 144 5.49 4.36 35.34
N GLU A 145 5.91 5.62 35.55
CA GLU A 145 5.76 6.66 34.52
C GLU A 145 6.61 6.34 33.31
N LEU A 146 7.83 5.88 33.54
CA LEU A 146 8.75 5.52 32.50
C LEU A 146 8.33 4.25 31.75
N ALA A 147 7.77 3.27 32.47
CA ALA A 147 7.18 2.06 31.86
C ALA A 147 6.04 2.41 30.90
N VAL A 148 5.12 3.28 31.35
CA VAL A 148 4.01 3.78 30.54
C VAL A 148 4.51 4.61 29.38
N LYS A 149 5.44 5.52 29.61
CA LYS A 149 6.07 6.35 28.55
C LYS A 149 6.71 5.47 27.47
N THR A 150 7.43 4.43 27.86
CA THR A 150 8.05 3.48 26.92
C THR A 150 6.98 2.75 26.09
N ALA A 151 5.92 2.25 26.74
CA ALA A 151 4.82 1.56 26.02
C ALA A 151 4.09 2.50 25.06
N LEU A 152 3.89 3.78 25.42
CA LEU A 152 3.27 4.77 24.55
C LEU A 152 4.15 5.09 23.34
N TRP A 153 5.46 5.26 23.53
CA TRP A 153 6.40 5.45 22.41
C TRP A 153 6.35 4.30 21.41
N THR A 154 6.12 3.07 21.89
CA THR A 154 5.96 1.91 20.99
C THR A 154 4.75 2.06 20.05
N TYR A 155 3.64 2.60 20.55
CA TYR A 155 2.48 2.95 19.72
C TYR A 155 2.78 4.13 18.78
N ILE A 156 3.46 5.16 19.27
CA ILE A 156 3.84 6.33 18.48
C ILE A 156 4.69 5.90 17.26
N ILE A 157 5.66 4.99 17.47
CA ILE A 157 6.45 4.42 16.36
C ILE A 157 5.55 3.85 15.28
N ALA A 158 4.52 3.07 15.65
CA ALA A 158 3.60 2.46 14.69
C ALA A 158 2.80 3.51 13.90
N ASN A 159 2.31 4.54 14.58
CA ASN A 159 1.53 5.59 13.94
C ASN A 159 2.37 6.44 12.98
N VAL A 160 3.55 6.88 13.39
CA VAL A 160 4.43 7.66 12.50
C VAL A 160 5.01 6.83 11.35
N LEU A 161 5.21 5.52 11.56
CA LEU A 161 5.64 4.60 10.51
C LEU A 161 4.57 4.47 9.41
N LYS A 162 3.31 4.31 9.76
CA LYS A 162 2.21 4.31 8.80
C LYS A 162 2.24 5.54 7.90
N HIS A 163 2.37 6.73 8.49
CA HIS A 163 2.43 7.98 7.74
C HIS A 163 3.70 8.11 6.89
N HIS A 164 4.84 7.63 7.41
CA HIS A 164 6.11 7.61 6.67
C HIS A 164 6.02 6.73 5.42
N LEU A 165 5.46 5.54 5.54
CA LEU A 165 5.30 4.60 4.40
C LEU A 165 4.31 5.11 3.34
N ARG A 166 3.30 5.89 3.74
CA ARG A 166 2.34 6.54 2.82
C ARG A 166 2.87 7.85 2.20
N GLY A 167 4.06 8.29 2.56
CA GLY A 167 4.62 9.56 2.09
C GLY A 167 3.87 10.80 2.59
N SER A 168 3.05 10.65 3.63
CA SER A 168 2.32 11.77 4.22
C SER A 168 3.17 12.54 5.23
N SER A 169 2.89 13.84 5.42
CA SER A 169 3.68 14.73 6.29
C SER A 169 3.75 14.31 7.78
N GLY A 170 2.94 13.34 8.17
CA GLY A 170 2.83 12.89 9.56
C GLY A 170 2.24 13.94 10.52
N ARG A 171 1.79 15.10 10.05
CA ARG A 171 1.18 16.14 10.90
C ARG A 171 -0.05 15.62 11.65
N ALA A 172 -0.89 14.83 10.98
CA ALA A 172 -2.05 14.21 11.61
C ALA A 172 -1.63 13.26 12.74
N ALA A 173 -0.57 12.47 12.54
CA ALA A 173 -0.03 11.61 13.59
C ALA A 173 0.47 12.42 14.79
N LEU A 174 1.19 13.50 14.55
CA LEU A 174 1.71 14.37 15.61
C LEU A 174 0.59 15.11 16.35
N GLN A 175 -0.46 15.52 15.64
CA GLN A 175 -1.63 16.12 16.27
C GLN A 175 -2.37 15.11 17.16
N GLN A 176 -2.57 13.88 16.70
CA GLN A 176 -3.14 12.81 17.52
C GLN A 176 -2.30 12.53 18.77
N ILE A 177 -0.97 12.51 18.64
CA ILE A 177 -0.05 12.35 19.76
C ILE A 177 -0.22 13.50 20.77
N ARG A 178 -0.26 14.72 20.29
CA ARG A 178 -0.44 15.91 21.15
C ARG A 178 -1.78 15.89 21.91
N GLU A 179 -2.85 15.45 21.27
CA GLU A 179 -4.18 15.37 21.87
C GLU A 179 -4.32 14.23 22.90
N MET A 180 -3.67 13.10 22.64
CA MET A 180 -3.81 11.90 23.49
C MET A 180 -2.82 11.85 24.66
N GLU A 181 -1.65 12.44 24.55
CA GLU A 181 -0.50 12.12 25.38
C GLU A 181 0.22 13.35 25.94
N SER A 182 -0.48 14.48 25.98
CA SER A 182 0.07 15.76 26.44
C SER A 182 0.72 15.74 27.84
N ALA A 183 0.46 14.70 28.66
CA ALA A 183 1.04 14.55 29.98
C ALA A 183 2.38 13.78 30.02
N LEU A 184 2.68 12.95 29.00
CA LEU A 184 3.84 12.03 29.02
C LEU A 184 4.86 12.32 27.93
N VAL A 185 4.45 12.93 26.81
CA VAL A 185 5.33 13.38 25.75
C VAL A 185 5.63 14.86 25.94
N THR A 186 6.90 15.20 26.08
CA THR A 186 7.31 16.58 26.36
C THR A 186 7.28 17.45 25.11
N GLU A 187 7.06 18.76 25.25
CA GLU A 187 7.10 19.71 24.12
C GLU A 187 8.43 19.67 23.33
N PRO A 188 9.62 19.51 23.95
CA PRO A 188 10.87 19.32 23.18
C PRO A 188 10.88 18.04 22.33
N GLU A 189 10.30 16.94 22.82
CA GLU A 189 10.19 15.68 22.05
C GLU A 189 9.24 15.86 20.84
N LEU A 190 8.11 16.53 21.03
CA LEU A 190 7.16 16.85 19.96
C LEU A 190 7.80 17.78 18.93
N PHE A 191 8.51 18.80 19.35
CA PHE A 191 9.24 19.70 18.48
C PHE A 191 10.30 18.95 17.65
N ALA A 192 11.08 18.08 18.28
CA ALA A 192 12.06 17.26 17.58
C ALA A 192 11.41 16.31 16.57
N MET A 193 10.27 15.71 16.92
CA MET A 193 9.49 14.87 15.98
C MET A 193 8.94 15.64 14.78
N GLU A 194 8.49 16.88 15.01
CA GLU A 194 7.93 17.72 13.95
C GLU A 194 8.99 18.07 12.90
N HIS A 195 10.22 18.39 13.35
CA HIS A 195 11.33 18.81 12.49
C HIS A 195 12.20 17.65 11.98
N ALA A 196 11.96 16.42 12.45
CA ALA A 196 12.71 15.27 11.98
C ALA A 196 12.29 14.87 10.56
N ASP A 197 13.25 14.67 9.68
CA ASP A 197 13.03 14.09 8.35
C ASP A 197 12.57 12.64 8.46
N HIS A 198 13.17 11.90 9.39
CA HIS A 198 12.87 10.49 9.62
C HIS A 198 12.17 10.29 10.97
N LYS A 199 10.87 10.60 11.01
CA LYS A 199 10.06 10.55 12.24
C LYS A 199 10.06 9.18 12.94
N PRO A 200 9.92 8.03 12.24
CA PRO A 200 9.96 6.73 12.90
C PRO A 200 11.26 6.50 13.67
N MET A 201 12.41 6.88 13.09
CA MET A 201 13.71 6.70 13.75
C MET A 201 13.88 7.63 14.96
N MET A 202 13.31 8.83 14.91
CA MET A 202 13.29 9.74 16.05
C MET A 202 12.45 9.17 17.21
N ALA A 203 11.28 8.59 16.92
CA ALA A 203 10.45 7.92 17.93
C ALA A 203 11.18 6.71 18.55
N ILE A 204 11.90 5.93 17.75
CA ILE A 204 12.74 4.83 18.22
C ILE A 204 13.85 5.35 19.15
N LYS A 205 14.49 6.48 18.81
CA LYS A 205 15.50 7.13 19.65
C LYS A 205 14.93 7.50 21.03
N PHE A 206 13.75 8.12 21.08
CA PHE A 206 13.12 8.46 22.37
C PHE A 206 12.74 7.21 23.17
N THR A 207 12.34 6.13 22.50
CA THR A 207 12.13 4.84 23.18
C THR A 207 13.44 4.30 23.77
N SER A 208 14.55 4.37 23.05
CA SER A 208 15.88 3.97 23.55
C SER A 208 16.33 4.81 24.75
N GLU A 209 16.10 6.13 24.72
CA GLU A 209 16.42 7.03 25.82
C GLU A 209 15.60 6.70 27.09
N ALA A 210 14.31 6.40 26.93
CA ALA A 210 13.47 5.93 28.02
C ALA A 210 13.97 4.59 28.60
N LEU A 211 14.35 3.64 27.76
CA LEU A 211 14.96 2.37 28.19
C LEU A 211 16.30 2.58 28.90
N HIS A 212 17.14 3.49 28.41
CA HIS A 212 18.42 3.78 29.02
C HIS A 212 18.25 4.34 30.45
N SER A 213 17.29 5.23 30.65
CA SER A 213 17.00 5.86 31.93
C SER A 213 16.23 4.97 32.91
N SER A 214 15.81 3.75 32.52
CA SER A 214 14.87 2.89 33.27
C SER A 214 15.40 2.28 34.59
N GLY A 215 16.65 2.51 34.98
CA GLY A 215 17.19 1.90 36.20
C GLY A 215 17.37 0.38 36.18
N LEU A 216 17.05 -0.28 35.05
CA LEU A 216 17.24 -1.72 34.86
C LEU A 216 18.71 -2.10 34.82
N ASP A 217 19.00 -3.37 35.16
CA ASP A 217 20.35 -3.90 35.00
C ASP A 217 20.74 -3.97 33.52
N PRO A 218 22.06 -3.96 33.20
CA PRO A 218 22.51 -3.94 31.80
C PRO A 218 22.06 -5.13 30.95
N ILE A 219 21.88 -6.31 31.53
CA ILE A 219 21.42 -7.50 30.80
C ILE A 219 19.96 -7.33 30.38
N MET A 220 19.12 -6.84 31.28
CA MET A 220 17.70 -6.58 30.98
C MET A 220 17.53 -5.43 29.98
N LYS A 221 18.34 -4.38 30.07
CA LYS A 221 18.36 -3.32 29.04
C LYS A 221 18.71 -3.86 27.67
N ALA A 222 19.74 -4.69 27.57
CA ALA A 222 20.13 -5.33 26.32
C ALA A 222 19.05 -6.26 25.77
N HIS A 223 18.27 -6.90 26.65
CA HIS A 223 17.14 -7.73 26.25
C HIS A 223 15.99 -6.91 25.62
N LEU A 224 15.61 -5.81 26.25
CA LEU A 224 14.57 -4.89 25.71
C LEU A 224 15.05 -4.19 24.43
N ASP A 225 16.33 -3.81 24.36
CA ASP A 225 16.94 -3.24 23.15
C ASP A 225 16.94 -4.26 22.00
N GLY A 226 17.00 -5.55 22.30
CA GLY A 226 16.83 -6.62 21.31
C GLY A 226 15.43 -6.61 20.62
N ALA A 227 14.37 -6.37 21.38
CA ALA A 227 13.02 -6.20 20.83
C ALA A 227 12.91 -4.91 19.99
N LEU A 228 13.50 -3.82 20.46
CA LEU A 228 13.57 -2.55 19.72
C LEU A 228 14.37 -2.70 18.40
N ARG A 229 15.45 -3.47 18.41
CA ARG A 229 16.21 -3.83 17.21
C ARG A 229 15.34 -4.61 16.20
N GLY A 230 14.44 -5.46 16.66
CA GLY A 230 13.45 -6.13 15.82
C GLY A 230 12.58 -5.11 15.07
N ILE A 231 12.08 -4.09 15.79
CA ILE A 231 11.30 -2.97 15.20
C ILE A 231 12.12 -2.22 14.13
N VAL A 232 13.40 -1.93 14.40
CA VAL A 232 14.30 -1.27 13.42
C VAL A 232 14.50 -2.12 12.16
N ASN A 233 14.67 -3.43 12.31
CA ASN A 233 14.83 -4.35 11.19
C ASN A 233 13.56 -4.41 10.33
N ASP A 234 12.38 -4.47 10.96
CA ASP A 234 11.10 -4.45 10.26
C ASP A 234 10.88 -3.13 9.51
N LEU A 235 11.21 -2.00 10.14
CA LEU A 235 11.19 -0.67 9.52
C LEU A 235 12.07 -0.64 8.27
N GLY A 236 13.35 -1.04 8.39
CA GLY A 236 14.29 -1.05 7.27
C GLY A 236 13.84 -1.96 6.12
N GLY A 237 13.22 -3.11 6.44
CA GLY A 237 12.62 -4.01 5.45
C GLY A 237 11.46 -3.34 4.69
N MET A 238 10.56 -2.65 5.38
CA MET A 238 9.45 -1.93 4.76
C MET A 238 9.92 -0.76 3.90
N GLU A 239 10.93 -0.01 4.36
CA GLU A 239 11.54 1.06 3.57
C GLU A 239 12.23 0.54 2.32
N ARG A 240 12.90 -0.62 2.38
CA ARG A 240 13.49 -1.27 1.22
C ARG A 240 12.43 -1.56 0.15
N ILE A 241 11.27 -2.09 0.55
CA ILE A 241 10.15 -2.32 -0.38
C ILE A 241 9.70 -1.00 -1.00
N LEU A 242 9.53 0.05 -0.20
CA LEU A 242 9.05 1.35 -0.67
C LEU A 242 10.04 2.04 -1.62
N ARG A 243 11.33 2.06 -1.26
CA ARG A 243 12.38 2.81 -1.97
C ARG A 243 12.97 2.10 -3.18
N CYS A 244 12.75 0.78 -3.31
CA CYS A 244 13.24 -0.01 -4.43
C CYS A 244 12.06 -0.56 -5.25
N PRO A 245 11.35 0.29 -6.04
CA PRO A 245 10.31 -0.18 -6.95
C PRO A 245 10.91 -1.10 -8.03
N MET A 246 10.04 -1.75 -8.79
CA MET A 246 10.51 -2.54 -9.94
C MET A 246 11.24 -1.66 -10.96
N PRO A 247 12.29 -2.19 -11.62
CA PRO A 247 13.02 -1.44 -12.64
C PRO A 247 12.09 -0.92 -13.74
N PHE A 248 12.14 0.39 -14.00
CA PHE A 248 11.30 1.06 -14.98
C PHE A 248 11.37 0.41 -16.37
N GLY A 249 12.57 0.02 -16.82
CA GLY A 249 12.74 -0.62 -18.12
C GLY A 249 11.97 -1.93 -18.24
N TYR A 250 11.92 -2.74 -17.17
CA TYR A 250 11.18 -4.00 -17.17
C TYR A 250 9.66 -3.78 -17.24
N THR A 251 9.12 -2.88 -16.42
CA THR A 251 7.68 -2.59 -16.41
C THR A 251 7.20 -1.97 -17.72
N THR A 252 7.99 -1.02 -18.27
CA THR A 252 7.67 -0.37 -19.54
C THR A 252 7.73 -1.35 -20.71
N HIS A 253 8.75 -2.20 -20.76
CA HIS A 253 8.88 -3.21 -21.81
C HIS A 253 7.71 -4.20 -21.78
N ASN A 254 7.33 -4.70 -20.60
CA ASN A 254 6.20 -5.61 -20.45
C ASN A 254 4.89 -4.97 -20.92
N ARG A 255 4.61 -3.72 -20.52
CA ARG A 255 3.42 -2.96 -20.96
C ARG A 255 3.41 -2.72 -22.47
N LEU A 256 4.56 -2.39 -23.05
CA LEU A 256 4.68 -2.24 -24.51
C LEU A 256 4.37 -3.56 -25.24
N MET A 257 4.91 -4.68 -24.77
CA MET A 257 4.62 -6.00 -25.33
C MET A 257 3.13 -6.33 -25.26
N ILE A 258 2.46 -6.07 -24.13
CA ILE A 258 1.02 -6.26 -23.97
C ILE A 258 0.25 -5.44 -25.01
N LEU A 259 0.56 -4.16 -25.15
CA LEU A 259 -0.13 -3.28 -26.11
C LEU A 259 0.09 -3.74 -27.56
N LEU A 260 1.34 -4.03 -27.96
CA LEU A 260 1.64 -4.50 -29.31
C LEU A 260 0.92 -5.82 -29.63
N TRP A 261 0.86 -6.72 -28.65
CA TRP A 261 0.16 -7.98 -28.79
C TRP A 261 -1.36 -7.76 -28.93
N CYS A 262 -1.99 -6.90 -28.12
CA CYS A 262 -3.41 -6.54 -28.22
C CYS A 262 -3.74 -5.94 -29.60
N PHE A 263 -2.87 -5.07 -30.14
CA PHE A 263 -3.05 -4.51 -31.49
C PHE A 263 -2.91 -5.55 -32.60
N ALA A 264 -2.04 -6.54 -32.44
CA ALA A 264 -1.83 -7.58 -33.47
C ALA A 264 -2.90 -8.68 -33.43
N LEU A 265 -3.55 -8.89 -32.29
CA LEU A 265 -4.49 -9.99 -32.08
C LEU A 265 -5.65 -10.02 -33.08
N PRO A 266 -6.38 -8.93 -33.36
CA PRO A 266 -7.51 -8.95 -34.31
C PRO A 266 -7.05 -9.28 -35.74
N LEU A 267 -5.83 -8.86 -36.16
CA LEU A 267 -5.27 -9.20 -37.46
C LEU A 267 -5.09 -10.70 -37.64
N CYS A 268 -4.71 -11.41 -36.58
CA CYS A 268 -4.49 -12.83 -36.59
C CYS A 268 -5.80 -13.64 -36.53
N LEU A 269 -6.83 -13.08 -35.91
CA LEU A 269 -8.11 -13.77 -35.70
C LEU A 269 -9.13 -13.55 -36.83
N ILE A 270 -8.97 -12.48 -37.63
CA ILE A 270 -10.00 -12.04 -38.56
C ILE A 270 -10.37 -13.09 -39.61
N GLU A 271 -9.40 -13.82 -40.13
CA GLU A 271 -9.65 -14.85 -41.16
C GLU A 271 -10.16 -16.16 -40.54
N VAL A 272 -9.88 -16.42 -39.25
CA VAL A 272 -10.33 -17.60 -38.52
C VAL A 272 -11.80 -17.47 -38.09
N VAL A 273 -12.13 -16.33 -37.49
CA VAL A 273 -13.44 -16.12 -36.83
C VAL A 273 -14.22 -14.91 -37.38
N GLY A 274 -13.71 -14.21 -38.40
CA GLY A 274 -14.38 -13.08 -39.03
C GLY A 274 -14.72 -11.97 -38.04
N VAL A 275 -15.99 -11.48 -38.04
CA VAL A 275 -16.47 -10.41 -37.16
C VAL A 275 -16.38 -10.78 -35.66
N ALA A 276 -16.39 -12.08 -35.33
CA ALA A 276 -16.25 -12.54 -33.95
C ALA A 276 -14.86 -12.27 -33.38
N SER A 277 -13.87 -11.89 -34.20
CA SER A 277 -12.56 -11.42 -33.73
C SER A 277 -12.65 -10.20 -32.80
N ILE A 278 -13.65 -9.31 -32.99
CA ILE A 278 -13.85 -8.11 -32.15
C ILE A 278 -14.13 -8.49 -30.69
N PRO A 279 -15.22 -9.22 -30.37
CA PRO A 279 -15.49 -9.57 -28.97
C PRO A 279 -14.43 -10.49 -28.38
N VAL A 280 -13.79 -11.36 -29.15
CA VAL A 280 -12.70 -12.22 -28.69
C VAL A 280 -11.47 -11.40 -28.33
N ALA A 281 -11.03 -10.49 -29.20
CA ALA A 281 -9.88 -9.62 -28.95
C ALA A 281 -10.15 -8.72 -27.73
N PHE A 282 -11.34 -8.15 -27.61
CA PHE A 282 -11.73 -7.36 -26.45
C PHE A 282 -11.65 -8.18 -25.15
N LEU A 283 -12.21 -9.37 -25.10
CA LEU A 283 -12.21 -10.22 -23.91
C LEU A 283 -10.78 -10.59 -23.49
N VAL A 284 -9.94 -10.97 -24.44
CA VAL A 284 -8.57 -11.38 -24.14
C VAL A 284 -7.73 -10.17 -23.72
N SER A 285 -7.88 -9.01 -24.36
CA SER A 285 -7.23 -7.77 -23.96
C SER A 285 -7.65 -7.35 -22.54
N TYR A 286 -8.91 -7.48 -22.21
CA TYR A 286 -9.43 -7.22 -20.87
C TYR A 286 -8.75 -8.10 -19.82
N LEU A 287 -8.58 -9.39 -20.06
CA LEU A 287 -7.95 -10.31 -19.12
C LEU A 287 -6.47 -9.97 -18.92
N ILE A 288 -5.71 -9.75 -19.99
CA ILE A 288 -4.26 -9.51 -19.93
C ILE A 288 -3.94 -8.14 -19.31
N ILE A 289 -4.67 -7.10 -19.70
CA ILE A 289 -4.51 -5.76 -19.14
C ILE A 289 -4.93 -5.76 -17.66
N GLY A 290 -5.96 -6.51 -17.31
CA GLY A 290 -6.40 -6.69 -15.93
C GLY A 290 -5.33 -7.32 -15.03
N GLU A 291 -4.60 -8.31 -15.51
CA GLU A 291 -3.48 -8.92 -14.78
C GLU A 291 -2.33 -7.93 -14.53
N GLU A 292 -1.95 -7.13 -15.54
CA GLU A 292 -0.91 -6.10 -15.36
C GLU A 292 -1.38 -4.99 -14.40
N ASP A 293 -2.66 -4.62 -14.44
CA ASP A 293 -3.26 -3.64 -13.55
C ASP A 293 -3.20 -4.10 -12.08
N VAL A 294 -3.60 -5.36 -11.83
CA VAL A 294 -3.45 -5.99 -10.50
C VAL A 294 -2.00 -5.98 -10.03
N ALA A 295 -1.07 -6.40 -10.89
CA ALA A 295 0.34 -6.42 -10.55
C ALA A 295 0.89 -5.03 -10.22
N SER A 296 0.42 -4.01 -10.94
CA SER A 296 0.81 -2.62 -10.72
C SER A 296 0.29 -2.07 -9.40
N GLU A 297 -0.92 -2.44 -8.99
CA GLU A 297 -1.55 -2.02 -7.73
C GLU A 297 -0.83 -2.64 -6.52
N ILE A 298 -0.62 -3.97 -6.52
CA ILE A 298 0.00 -4.66 -5.38
C ILE A 298 1.52 -4.48 -5.28
N GLU A 299 2.17 -3.85 -6.26
CA GLU A 299 3.62 -3.59 -6.24
C GLU A 299 4.05 -2.71 -5.08
N ASN A 300 3.22 -1.71 -4.71
CA ASN A 300 3.42 -0.87 -3.53
C ASN A 300 2.35 -1.17 -2.49
N PRO A 301 2.62 -2.05 -1.52
CA PRO A 301 1.59 -2.54 -0.60
C PRO A 301 1.20 -1.56 0.52
N PHE A 302 1.82 -0.38 0.61
CA PHE A 302 1.67 0.56 1.74
C PHE A 302 0.82 1.78 1.43
N GLY A 303 0.23 1.85 0.24
CA GLY A 303 -0.63 2.95 -0.19
C GLY A 303 -2.01 2.96 0.48
N VAL A 304 -2.99 3.41 -0.30
CA VAL A 304 -4.41 3.51 0.11
C VAL A 304 -5.36 2.84 -0.89
N ASP A 305 -4.82 2.11 -1.87
CA ASP A 305 -5.59 1.41 -2.86
C ASP A 305 -6.32 0.20 -2.25
N ALA A 306 -7.31 -0.34 -2.97
CA ALA A 306 -8.20 -1.39 -2.44
C ALA A 306 -7.46 -2.67 -2.03
N ASN A 307 -6.34 -3.00 -2.71
CA ASN A 307 -5.54 -4.20 -2.44
C ASN A 307 -4.32 -3.94 -1.56
N ASP A 308 -4.11 -2.70 -1.12
CA ASP A 308 -3.02 -2.37 -0.22
C ASP A 308 -3.24 -2.94 1.19
N LEU A 309 -2.16 -3.03 1.95
CA LEU A 309 -2.25 -3.52 3.32
C LEU A 309 -3.01 -2.52 4.21
N PRO A 310 -3.93 -2.99 5.07
CA PRO A 310 -4.76 -2.14 5.90
C PRO A 310 -3.97 -1.59 7.09
N LEU A 311 -3.07 -0.64 6.85
CA LEU A 311 -2.16 -0.07 7.86
C LEU A 311 -2.92 0.60 9.01
N ASP A 312 -4.09 1.17 8.75
CA ASP A 312 -4.93 1.76 9.78
C ASP A 312 -5.45 0.72 10.77
N GLN A 313 -5.89 -0.45 10.28
CA GLN A 313 -6.29 -1.56 11.15
C GLN A 313 -5.11 -2.10 11.96
N PHE A 314 -3.92 -2.18 11.35
CA PHE A 314 -2.72 -2.64 12.05
C PHE A 314 -2.32 -1.70 13.18
N THR A 315 -2.30 -0.39 12.93
CA THR A 315 -2.01 0.61 13.97
C THR A 315 -3.08 0.65 15.05
N THR A 316 -4.37 0.53 14.69
CA THR A 316 -5.48 0.43 15.64
C THR A 316 -5.36 -0.82 16.51
N THR A 317 -4.96 -1.95 15.94
CA THR A 317 -4.71 -3.20 16.70
C THR A 317 -3.59 -3.02 17.72
N ILE A 318 -2.46 -2.43 17.31
CA ILE A 318 -1.33 -2.12 18.21
C ILE A 318 -1.83 -1.22 19.35
N ARG A 319 -2.52 -0.15 19.01
CA ARG A 319 -3.10 0.78 19.98
C ARG A 319 -4.00 0.07 20.98
N SER A 320 -4.99 -0.69 20.49
CA SER A 320 -5.95 -1.39 21.35
C SER A 320 -5.24 -2.33 22.33
N ASN A 321 -4.25 -3.10 21.87
CA ASN A 321 -3.50 -4.02 22.70
C ASN A 321 -2.66 -3.31 23.77
N ILE A 322 -1.97 -2.22 23.41
CA ILE A 322 -1.15 -1.46 24.35
C ILE A 322 -2.02 -0.78 25.39
N PHE A 323 -3.14 -0.15 24.99
CA PHE A 323 -4.05 0.49 25.93
C PHE A 323 -4.74 -0.51 26.86
N GLU A 324 -5.04 -1.73 26.40
CA GLU A 324 -5.54 -2.80 27.24
C GLU A 324 -4.54 -3.18 28.34
N LEU A 325 -3.25 -3.32 27.98
CA LEU A 325 -2.17 -3.59 28.95
C LEU A 325 -2.04 -2.45 29.99
N LEU A 326 -2.14 -1.19 29.56
CA LEU A 326 -2.08 -0.02 30.43
C LEU A 326 -3.26 0.04 31.40
N CYS A 327 -4.48 -0.25 30.94
CA CYS A 327 -5.66 -0.32 31.82
C CYS A 327 -5.50 -1.38 32.91
N PHE A 328 -5.00 -2.55 32.56
CA PHE A 328 -4.79 -3.65 33.51
C PHE A 328 -3.78 -3.29 34.61
N GLN A 329 -2.75 -2.52 34.25
CA GLN A 329 -1.73 -2.06 35.21
C GLN A 329 -2.27 -1.01 36.17
N GLY A 330 -3.17 -0.12 35.73
CA GLY A 330 -3.87 0.84 36.55
C GLY A 330 -4.71 0.16 37.67
N HIS A 331 -5.53 -0.80 37.31
CA HIS A 331 -6.37 -1.56 38.26
C HIS A 331 -5.57 -2.34 39.31
N LYS A 332 -4.43 -2.91 38.95
CA LYS A 332 -3.55 -3.65 39.87
C LYS A 332 -2.96 -2.76 40.95
N ARG A 333 -2.80 -1.47 40.70
CA ARG A 333 -2.26 -0.47 41.65
C ARG A 333 -3.31 0.05 42.59
N GLU A 334 -4.52 0.33 42.13
CA GLU A 334 -5.64 0.73 42.97
C GLU A 334 -5.98 -0.35 44.01
N GLY A 335 -5.89 -1.64 43.60
CA GLY A 335 -6.09 -2.77 44.52
C GLY A 335 -4.97 -3.02 45.55
N ALA A 336 -3.76 -2.46 45.32
CA ALA A 336 -2.61 -2.62 46.22
C ALA A 336 -2.40 -1.49 47.23
N GLY A 337 -3.33 -0.54 47.34
CA GLY A 337 -3.26 0.55 48.35
C GLY A 337 -2.15 1.58 48.09
N GLY A 338 -1.56 1.62 46.91
CA GLY A 338 -0.60 2.63 46.50
C GLY A 338 -1.29 3.91 46.11
N GLY A 339 -0.85 5.04 46.72
CA GLY A 339 -1.40 6.37 46.48
C GLY A 339 -1.59 6.71 45.00
N ALA A 340 -2.51 7.62 44.71
CA ALA A 340 -2.91 8.04 43.38
C ALA A 340 -1.71 8.37 42.50
N GLY A 341 -1.29 7.38 41.68
CA GLY A 341 -0.36 7.59 40.61
C GLY A 341 -1.01 8.44 39.50
N PRO A 342 -0.25 8.93 38.53
CA PRO A 342 -0.79 9.79 37.50
C PRO A 342 -2.02 9.11 36.88
N GLN A 343 -3.17 9.81 36.99
CA GLN A 343 -4.41 9.33 36.37
C GLN A 343 -4.22 9.40 34.86
N ILE A 344 -3.83 8.28 34.26
CA ILE A 344 -3.83 8.15 32.84
C ILE A 344 -5.30 8.15 32.44
N ARG A 345 -5.78 9.27 31.89
CA ARG A 345 -7.06 9.33 31.19
C ARG A 345 -6.94 8.45 29.95
N VAL A 346 -7.19 7.15 30.13
CA VAL A 346 -7.42 6.26 29.00
C VAL A 346 -8.70 6.76 28.33
N PRO A 347 -8.65 7.23 27.08
CA PRO A 347 -9.86 7.64 26.39
C PRO A 347 -10.83 6.47 26.40
N ARG A 348 -12.07 6.68 26.85
CA ARG A 348 -13.11 5.66 26.69
C ARG A 348 -13.18 5.25 25.23
N ARG A 349 -13.43 3.98 24.99
CA ARG A 349 -13.49 3.35 23.65
C ARG A 349 -14.32 4.16 22.63
N GLU A 350 -15.31 4.92 23.09
CA GLU A 350 -16.19 5.79 22.29
C GLU A 350 -15.53 7.10 21.81
N SER A 351 -14.63 7.70 22.59
CA SER A 351 -13.93 8.93 22.17
C SER A 351 -12.70 8.65 21.29
N ALA A 352 -12.17 7.43 21.31
CA ALA A 352 -11.03 7.02 20.53
C ALA A 352 -11.39 6.73 19.06
N LEU A 353 -12.65 6.38 18.77
CA LEU A 353 -13.16 6.18 17.41
C LEU A 353 -13.48 7.50 16.69
N ASN A 354 -13.82 8.57 17.42
CA ASN A 354 -14.18 9.86 16.85
C ASN A 354 -12.98 10.74 16.45
N LEU A 355 -11.77 10.43 16.88
CA LEU A 355 -10.58 11.24 16.57
C LEU A 355 -10.01 10.95 15.16
N ASP A 356 -10.30 9.79 14.59
CA ASP A 356 -9.86 9.47 13.22
C ASP A 356 -10.71 10.19 12.14
N ASN A 357 -11.88 10.76 12.49
CA ASN A 357 -12.82 11.38 11.55
C ASN A 357 -12.62 12.89 11.30
N SER A 358 -11.78 13.60 12.06
CA SER A 358 -11.67 15.06 11.94
C SER A 358 -10.70 15.56 10.86
N GLY A 359 -10.03 14.67 10.12
CA GLY A 359 -8.95 15.02 9.18
C GLY A 359 -9.26 14.89 7.69
N ALA A 360 -10.39 14.32 7.29
CA ALA A 360 -10.73 14.15 5.87
C ALA A 360 -11.80 15.13 5.42
N ALA A 361 -11.39 16.30 4.93
CA ALA A 361 -12.27 17.12 4.08
C ALA A 361 -12.55 16.34 2.78
N PRO A 362 -13.80 16.32 2.27
CA PRO A 362 -14.14 15.60 1.05
C PRO A 362 -13.40 16.22 -0.14
N LEU A 363 -12.55 15.47 -0.77
CA LEU A 363 -11.92 15.84 -2.05
C LEU A 363 -12.99 15.79 -3.13
N SER A 364 -13.46 16.99 -3.51
CA SER A 364 -14.25 17.25 -4.71
C SER A 364 -13.47 16.78 -5.94
N PRO A 365 -14.10 16.12 -6.92
CA PRO A 365 -13.45 15.74 -8.17
C PRO A 365 -13.31 16.99 -9.06
N ARG A 366 -12.19 17.69 -8.99
CA ARG A 366 -11.85 18.73 -9.95
C ARG A 366 -10.52 18.44 -10.60
N GLY A 367 -10.58 18.53 -11.93
CA GLY A 367 -9.59 18.22 -12.93
C GLY A 367 -8.17 18.73 -12.64
N HIS A 368 -7.23 17.88 -12.92
CA HIS A 368 -5.82 18.21 -13.00
C HIS A 368 -5.54 19.03 -14.27
N THR A 369 -5.36 20.32 -14.10
CA THR A 369 -4.51 21.11 -14.99
C THR A 369 -3.21 21.35 -14.24
N ALA A 370 -2.16 20.65 -14.66
CA ALA A 370 -0.81 20.87 -14.17
C ALA A 370 -0.30 22.21 -14.68
N THR A 371 -0.08 23.17 -13.77
CA THR A 371 0.71 24.36 -14.03
C THR A 371 2.17 24.07 -13.69
N PRO A 372 3.14 24.36 -14.57
CA PRO A 372 4.55 24.11 -14.26
C PRO A 372 5.03 25.12 -13.23
N VAL A 373 5.56 24.63 -12.12
CA VAL A 373 6.29 25.44 -11.13
C VAL A 373 7.64 25.81 -11.74
N ARG A 374 7.83 27.10 -11.97
CA ARG A 374 9.09 27.73 -12.37
C ARG A 374 10.04 27.67 -11.18
N VAL A 375 11.12 26.92 -11.30
CA VAL A 375 12.24 26.96 -10.36
C VAL A 375 13.06 28.21 -10.69
N GLU A 376 13.06 29.21 -9.81
CA GLU A 376 14.03 30.29 -9.84
C GLU A 376 15.35 29.80 -9.24
N GLU A 377 16.34 29.66 -10.11
CA GLU A 377 17.74 29.52 -9.72
C GLU A 377 18.22 30.84 -9.13
N HIS A 378 18.40 30.90 -7.81
CA HIS A 378 19.26 31.90 -7.20
C HIS A 378 20.67 31.36 -7.10
N GLY A 379 21.52 31.92 -7.95
CA GLY A 379 22.95 31.71 -7.93
C GLY A 379 23.59 32.26 -6.64
N VAL A 380 24.32 31.40 -5.97
CA VAL A 380 25.51 31.75 -5.15
C VAL A 380 26.49 30.60 -5.33
N LEU A 381 27.31 30.69 -6.34
CA LEU A 381 28.55 29.94 -6.46
C LEU A 381 29.58 30.87 -7.10
N ASP A 382 30.22 31.65 -6.29
CA ASP A 382 31.54 32.16 -6.58
C ASP A 382 32.39 32.11 -5.31
N GLU A 383 33.66 31.75 -5.47
CA GLU A 383 34.77 31.67 -4.50
C GLU A 383 34.94 30.31 -3.78
N LEU A 384 35.57 29.37 -4.47
CA LEU A 384 36.64 28.55 -3.90
C LEU A 384 37.67 28.23 -5.00
N ARG A 385 38.86 28.77 -4.83
CA ARG A 385 40.06 28.56 -5.70
C ARG A 385 40.61 27.15 -5.53
N PRO A 386 41.18 26.56 -6.59
CA PRO A 386 41.73 25.20 -6.56
C PRO A 386 43.25 25.23 -6.34
N ASP A 387 43.77 25.64 -5.20
CA ASP A 387 45.23 25.65 -4.94
C ASP A 387 45.62 25.28 -3.49
N GLU A 388 44.94 24.33 -2.85
CA GLU A 388 45.46 23.76 -1.59
C GLU A 388 45.02 22.31 -1.41
N LEU A 389 45.66 21.39 -2.14
CA LEU A 389 45.84 19.99 -1.76
C LEU A 389 47.03 19.42 -2.51
N MET A 390 48.21 19.59 -1.96
CA MET A 390 49.31 18.64 -2.06
C MET A 390 49.43 17.87 -0.76
#